data_e62fcaf379a1d2e45310e40b89d3de0c
#
_entry.id   e62fcaf379a1d2e45310e40b89d3de0c
#
_cell.length_a   1.000
_cell.length_b   1.000
_cell.length_c   1.000
_cell.angle_alpha   90.00
_cell.angle_beta   90.00
_cell.angle_gamma   90.00
#
_symmetry.space_group_name_H-M   'P 1'
#
loop_
_entity.id
_entity.type
_entity.pdbx_description
1 polymer ?
#
loop_
_entity_poly.entity_id
_entity_poly.type
_entity_poly.pdbx_seq_one_letter_code
_entity_poly.pdbx_strand_id
1 'polypeptide(L)'
;MKIKKYLPATLITLSILAVITFVATTVLAKKNDNTICEGIYINSVDVGGMTKEQAEEAVGAYLEELESRTLTVAIDKHTVKITLRELGLVAEENEVVEEAANIGKTGNFIKRYKEIKNLENQRLDLSIPIHLDKTLVENFVTEKCSAFDIPAENASLKRENGVFVVGEDKTGRKVVADETVGKIVARVEKDWDYQDIFMEAVVMDEEPEFPKEVVELCKDKLGSFSTTYATSSASRANNLANGARLINGSIIWPGETFSTGGTLSPITAENGYSMAGAYQNGQVVDSIGGGVCQVATTLYNAALLAEIEIAERSNHSMIVGYVEPSMDAAIAGTYKDLKLKNNTDVPLYIEAATVGRTITFTIYGHETRDTVNRKIEYVSKVLKVIDPGKEKITEDPTKPADYRVVTQSAHKGYQAELWKVVYENGVEVSREKVNSSSYAAEPAYVTVGTKEEDEEKDKDKKKDKDKDKNKNDKTDKAEEETPEESEEPEETPSDEDVETEE
;
A
#
# COMPACT_ATOMS: atom_id res chain seq x y z
N MET A 1 49.55 91.06 46.19
CA MET A 1 48.18 91.57 46.23
C MET A 1 47.50 91.27 44.82
N LYS A 2 47.05 90.04 44.52
CA LYS A 2 46.40 89.68 43.25
C LYS A 2 45.15 88.70 43.46
N ILE A 3 44.54 88.77 44.64
CA ILE A 3 43.41 87.84 44.93
C ILE A 3 42.03 88.48 44.65
N LYS A 4 41.92 89.82 44.47
CA LYS A 4 40.66 90.52 44.33
C LYS A 4 39.98 90.50 42.90
N LYS A 5 40.61 89.98 41.88
CA LYS A 5 40.16 90.07 40.44
C LYS A 5 39.36 88.82 39.98
N TYR A 6 39.38 87.72 40.72
CA TYR A 6 38.72 86.49 40.28
C TYR A 6 37.46 86.14 41.15
N LEU A 7 37.22 86.86 42.23
CA LEU A 7 36.11 86.64 43.14
C LEU A 7 34.70 86.77 42.47
N PRO A 8 34.44 87.76 41.57
CA PRO A 8 33.16 87.90 40.94
C PRO A 8 32.90 86.79 39.84
N ALA A 9 34.00 86.35 39.14
CA ALA A 9 33.84 85.29 38.10
C ALA A 9 33.57 83.93 38.71
N THR A 10 34.14 83.57 39.82
CA THR A 10 33.88 82.34 40.58
C THR A 10 32.47 82.28 41.21
N LEU A 11 31.98 83.44 41.69
CA LEU A 11 30.60 83.58 42.19
C LEU A 11 29.54 83.45 41.11
N ILE A 12 29.82 84.00 39.89
CA ILE A 12 28.91 83.88 38.76
C ILE A 12 28.90 82.40 38.21
N THR A 13 30.06 81.75 38.14
CA THR A 13 30.11 80.32 37.73
C THR A 13 29.45 79.42 38.77
N LEU A 14 29.59 79.68 40.11
CA LEU A 14 28.93 78.93 41.12
C LEU A 14 27.38 79.16 41.13
N SER A 15 26.93 80.41 40.85
CA SER A 15 25.51 80.72 40.77
C SER A 15 24.87 80.06 39.47
N ILE A 16 25.59 80.08 38.35
CA ILE A 16 25.11 79.38 37.13
C ILE A 16 25.04 77.86 37.36
N LEU A 17 26.04 77.30 38.03
CA LEU A 17 26.05 75.90 38.36
C LEU A 17 24.91 75.55 39.36
N ALA A 18 24.66 76.42 40.33
CA ALA A 18 23.53 76.24 41.28
C ALA A 18 22.15 76.34 40.57
N VAL A 19 22.02 77.25 39.60
CA VAL A 19 20.77 77.39 38.83
C VAL A 19 20.60 76.15 37.91
N ILE A 20 21.69 75.66 37.24
CA ILE A 20 21.64 74.51 36.45
C ILE A 20 21.28 73.26 37.28
N THR A 21 21.91 73.14 38.47
CA THR A 21 21.58 71.99 39.38
C THR A 21 20.18 72.11 39.90
N PHE A 22 19.70 73.31 40.27
CA PHE A 22 18.33 73.52 40.74
C PHE A 22 17.29 73.21 39.64
N VAL A 23 17.50 73.72 38.42
CA VAL A 23 16.61 73.39 37.28
C VAL A 23 16.62 71.92 36.97
N ALA A 24 17.81 71.28 36.98
CA ALA A 24 17.91 69.86 36.73
C ALA A 24 17.26 69.01 37.88
N THR A 25 17.42 69.42 39.13
CA THR A 25 16.80 68.75 40.27
C THR A 25 15.27 68.96 40.29
N THR A 26 14.77 70.13 39.88
CA THR A 26 13.32 70.36 39.78
C THR A 26 12.66 69.57 38.64
N VAL A 27 13.33 69.52 37.55
CA VAL A 27 12.89 68.63 36.38
C VAL A 27 12.82 67.17 36.82
N LEU A 28 13.86 66.70 37.52
CA LEU A 28 13.94 65.32 37.97
C LEU A 28 13.00 65.06 39.16
N ALA A 29 12.77 66.01 40.08
CA ALA A 29 11.86 65.84 41.17
C ALA A 29 10.41 65.76 40.71
N LYS A 30 10.06 66.51 39.64
CA LYS A 30 8.73 66.48 39.03
C LYS A 30 8.39 65.21 38.33
N LYS A 31 9.41 64.39 38.01
CA LYS A 31 9.31 63.11 37.29
C LYS A 31 9.74 61.90 38.11
N ASN A 32 9.83 62.04 39.42
CA ASN A 32 10.15 60.98 40.38
C ASN A 32 8.89 60.40 41.03
N ASP A 33 7.77 60.57 40.34
CA ASP A 33 6.53 59.90 40.67
C ASP A 33 6.56 58.44 40.11
N ASN A 34 5.63 57.64 40.51
CA ASN A 34 5.57 56.22 40.12
C ASN A 34 5.03 56.00 38.68
N THR A 35 4.93 57.10 37.87
CA THR A 35 4.32 57.09 36.53
C THR A 35 5.39 57.10 35.43
N ILE A 36 5.10 56.49 34.29
CA ILE A 36 5.93 56.47 33.07
C ILE A 36 6.10 57.90 32.57
N CYS A 37 7.24 58.25 32.01
CA CYS A 37 7.46 59.58 31.48
C CYS A 37 6.53 59.90 30.30
N GLU A 38 6.04 61.14 30.21
CA GLU A 38 5.28 61.62 29.07
C GLU A 38 6.02 61.47 27.77
N GLY A 39 5.33 61.15 26.65
CA GLY A 39 5.92 60.97 25.35
C GLY A 39 6.50 59.58 25.06
N ILE A 40 6.23 58.62 25.94
CA ILE A 40 6.54 57.19 25.72
C ILE A 40 5.29 56.48 25.25
N TYR A 41 5.44 55.76 24.16
CA TYR A 41 4.45 54.90 23.51
C TYR A 41 4.96 53.48 23.46
N ILE A 42 4.05 52.50 23.47
CA ILE A 42 4.34 51.08 23.23
C ILE A 42 3.41 50.61 22.11
N ASN A 43 3.97 50.22 20.94
CA ASN A 43 3.21 49.93 19.75
C ASN A 43 2.09 50.96 19.47
N SER A 44 2.46 52.24 19.55
CA SER A 44 1.55 53.39 19.40
C SER A 44 0.52 53.59 20.52
N VAL A 45 0.44 52.75 21.57
CA VAL A 45 -0.34 52.98 22.78
C VAL A 45 0.36 54.03 23.64
N ASP A 46 -0.29 55.16 23.93
CA ASP A 46 0.26 56.19 24.79
C ASP A 46 0.28 55.70 26.25
N VAL A 47 1.44 55.48 26.82
CA VAL A 47 1.64 55.01 28.20
C VAL A 47 2.20 56.14 29.08
N GLY A 48 2.39 57.35 28.55
CA GLY A 48 2.88 58.51 29.27
C GLY A 48 1.94 58.91 30.39
N GLY A 49 2.49 59.17 31.58
CA GLY A 49 1.70 59.52 32.79
C GLY A 49 0.99 58.34 33.49
N MET A 50 1.03 57.14 32.92
CA MET A 50 0.45 55.93 33.53
C MET A 50 1.36 55.34 34.59
N THR A 51 0.79 54.66 35.62
CA THR A 51 1.56 53.75 36.46
C THR A 51 1.94 52.50 35.63
N LYS A 52 2.89 51.72 36.13
CA LYS A 52 3.28 50.46 35.47
C LYS A 52 2.07 49.53 35.28
N GLU A 53 1.24 49.39 36.32
CA GLU A 53 0.04 48.56 36.31
C GLU A 53 -1.00 49.05 35.28
N GLN A 54 -1.18 50.38 35.18
CA GLN A 54 -2.07 50.97 34.17
C GLN A 54 -1.55 50.77 32.75
N ALA A 55 -0.24 50.83 32.55
CA ALA A 55 0.37 50.57 31.27
C ALA A 55 0.28 49.08 30.86
N GLU A 56 0.47 48.17 31.84
CA GLU A 56 0.25 46.72 31.62
C GLU A 56 -1.18 46.43 31.21
N GLU A 57 -2.20 47.07 31.88
CA GLU A 57 -3.60 46.92 31.49
C GLU A 57 -3.90 47.47 30.09
N ALA A 58 -3.40 48.67 29.78
CA ALA A 58 -3.61 49.31 28.46
C ALA A 58 -2.94 48.55 27.31
N VAL A 59 -1.71 48.07 27.54
CA VAL A 59 -1.00 47.24 26.56
C VAL A 59 -1.66 45.88 26.44
N GLY A 60 -2.06 45.24 27.52
CA GLY A 60 -2.78 43.98 27.51
C GLY A 60 -4.07 44.05 26.70
N ALA A 61 -4.90 45.12 26.90
CA ALA A 61 -6.11 45.33 26.12
C ALA A 61 -5.81 45.49 24.58
N TYR A 62 -4.72 46.17 24.25
CA TYR A 62 -4.27 46.28 22.86
C TYR A 62 -3.84 44.92 22.28
N LEU A 63 -3.13 44.12 23.07
CA LEU A 63 -2.72 42.78 22.63
C LEU A 63 -3.92 41.86 22.43
N GLU A 64 -4.93 41.90 23.27
CA GLU A 64 -6.19 41.18 23.08
C GLU A 64 -6.87 41.53 21.75
N GLU A 65 -6.83 42.82 21.34
CA GLU A 65 -7.30 43.25 20.03
C GLU A 65 -6.47 42.63 18.91
N LEU A 66 -5.13 42.65 19.02
CA LEU A 66 -4.23 42.05 18.06
C LEU A 66 -4.43 40.53 17.90
N GLU A 67 -4.61 39.82 18.99
CA GLU A 67 -4.91 38.37 18.98
C GLU A 67 -6.23 38.05 18.28
N SER A 68 -7.17 38.99 18.30
CA SER A 68 -8.47 38.82 17.63
C SER A 68 -8.40 39.04 16.11
N ARG A 69 -7.31 39.63 15.61
CA ARG A 69 -7.08 39.82 14.14
C ARG A 69 -7.06 38.48 13.42
N THR A 70 -7.51 38.50 12.19
CA THR A 70 -7.64 37.29 11.38
C THR A 70 -6.53 37.17 10.34
N LEU A 71 -6.02 35.94 10.18
CA LEU A 71 -5.24 35.51 9.04
C LEU A 71 -6.17 34.78 8.09
N THR A 72 -6.25 35.26 6.84
CA THR A 72 -6.93 34.60 5.74
C THR A 72 -5.88 34.08 4.77
N VAL A 73 -5.82 32.76 4.59
CA VAL A 73 -4.93 32.10 3.63
C VAL A 73 -5.75 31.65 2.43
N ALA A 74 -5.40 32.10 1.24
CA ALA A 74 -5.99 31.67 -0.02
C ALA A 74 -5.23 30.45 -0.59
N ILE A 75 -5.97 29.42 -0.98
CA ILE A 75 -5.48 28.22 -1.66
C ILE A 75 -6.29 28.09 -2.95
N ASP A 76 -5.71 28.50 -4.07
CA ASP A 76 -6.40 28.59 -5.36
C ASP A 76 -7.74 29.37 -5.27
N LYS A 77 -8.86 28.66 -5.34
CA LYS A 77 -10.21 29.24 -5.26
C LYS A 77 -10.81 29.21 -3.84
N HIS A 78 -10.11 28.63 -2.90
CA HIS A 78 -10.55 28.43 -1.51
C HIS A 78 -9.85 29.39 -0.58
N THR A 79 -10.46 29.68 0.54
CA THR A 79 -9.85 30.49 1.59
C THR A 79 -10.11 29.85 2.95
N VAL A 80 -9.11 29.90 3.82
CA VAL A 80 -9.21 29.46 5.19
C VAL A 80 -8.90 30.62 6.10
N LYS A 81 -9.68 30.80 7.17
CA LYS A 81 -9.49 31.86 8.16
C LYS A 81 -9.19 31.27 9.53
N ILE A 82 -8.33 31.97 10.25
CA ILE A 82 -7.98 31.67 11.63
C ILE A 82 -7.63 32.96 12.35
N THR A 83 -7.82 33.04 13.66
CA THR A 83 -7.39 34.19 14.49
C THR A 83 -5.92 34.00 14.86
N LEU A 84 -5.23 35.14 15.13
CA LEU A 84 -3.83 35.07 15.60
C LEU A 84 -3.74 34.46 17.00
N ARG A 85 -4.81 34.58 17.81
CA ARG A 85 -4.95 33.85 19.09
C ARG A 85 -4.87 32.33 18.90
N GLU A 86 -5.61 31.77 17.93
CA GLU A 86 -5.61 30.35 17.61
C GLU A 86 -4.26 29.88 17.05
N LEU A 87 -3.49 30.78 16.45
CA LEU A 87 -2.12 30.54 16.01
C LEU A 87 -1.08 30.73 17.12
N GLY A 88 -1.54 31.01 18.36
CA GLY A 88 -0.67 31.13 19.51
C GLY A 88 0.21 32.39 19.46
N LEU A 89 -0.38 33.55 19.16
CA LEU A 89 0.34 34.82 19.25
C LEU A 89 0.86 35.00 20.68
N VAL A 90 2.16 35.20 20.81
CA VAL A 90 2.86 35.50 22.06
C VAL A 90 3.53 36.86 21.92
N ALA A 91 3.40 37.69 22.94
CA ALA A 91 4.00 39.01 23.04
C ALA A 91 4.83 39.11 24.34
N GLU A 92 5.96 39.79 24.26
CA GLU A 92 6.86 40.01 25.41
C GLU A 92 6.60 41.41 26.03
N GLU A 93 5.33 41.71 26.35
CA GLU A 93 4.89 43.01 26.77
C GLU A 93 5.48 43.44 28.13
N ASN A 94 5.65 42.51 29.08
CA ASN A 94 6.13 42.78 30.44
C ASN A 94 7.53 43.39 30.43
N GLU A 95 8.42 42.95 29.57
CA GLU A 95 9.78 43.46 29.42
C GLU A 95 9.76 44.89 28.87
N VAL A 96 8.88 45.16 27.89
CA VAL A 96 8.77 46.45 27.20
C VAL A 96 8.12 47.47 28.15
N VAL A 97 7.09 47.10 28.96
CA VAL A 97 6.48 47.96 29.98
C VAL A 97 7.49 48.27 31.08
N GLU A 98 8.30 47.31 31.51
CA GLU A 98 9.39 47.51 32.46
C GLU A 98 10.46 48.48 31.92
N GLU A 99 10.83 48.33 30.63
CA GLU A 99 11.71 49.26 29.95
C GLU A 99 11.15 50.69 29.97
N ALA A 100 9.88 50.85 29.52
CA ALA A 100 9.18 52.12 29.51
C ALA A 100 9.18 52.79 30.89
N ALA A 101 8.88 52.00 31.95
CA ALA A 101 8.84 52.47 33.33
C ALA A 101 10.19 52.96 33.87
N ASN A 102 11.27 52.42 33.31
CA ASN A 102 12.63 52.73 33.74
C ASN A 102 13.28 53.91 33.00
N ILE A 103 12.74 54.34 31.85
CA ILE A 103 13.27 55.45 31.06
C ILE A 103 13.15 56.75 31.86
N GLY A 104 14.22 57.48 31.95
CA GLY A 104 14.35 58.75 32.72
C GLY A 104 14.47 58.57 34.23
N LYS A 105 14.36 57.31 34.74
CA LYS A 105 14.42 57.02 36.20
C LYS A 105 15.66 56.23 36.60
N THR A 106 16.27 55.49 35.72
CA THR A 106 17.41 54.64 36.06
C THR A 106 18.72 55.18 35.46
N GLY A 107 19.86 54.86 36.12
CA GLY A 107 21.18 55.30 35.70
C GLY A 107 21.62 56.59 36.36
N ASN A 108 22.74 57.16 35.87
CA ASN A 108 23.28 58.39 36.44
C ASN A 108 22.46 59.64 36.05
N PHE A 109 22.69 60.73 36.78
CA PHE A 109 21.96 61.99 36.60
C PHE A 109 21.98 62.52 35.17
N ILE A 110 23.13 62.39 34.46
CA ILE A 110 23.27 62.91 33.11
C ILE A 110 22.41 62.09 32.13
N LYS A 111 22.39 60.74 32.29
CA LYS A 111 21.58 59.84 31.46
C LYS A 111 20.09 60.19 31.64
N ARG A 112 19.61 60.20 32.85
CA ARG A 112 18.20 60.53 33.19
C ARG A 112 17.79 61.88 32.65
N TYR A 113 18.61 62.91 32.82
CA TYR A 113 18.30 64.26 32.28
C TYR A 113 18.21 64.25 30.75
N LYS A 114 19.14 63.58 30.07
CA LYS A 114 19.13 63.48 28.62
C LYS A 114 17.87 62.75 28.12
N GLU A 115 17.50 61.64 28.73
CA GLU A 115 16.30 60.86 28.35
C GLU A 115 15.05 61.72 28.50
N ILE A 116 14.84 62.36 29.63
CA ILE A 116 13.68 63.24 29.87
C ILE A 116 13.65 64.41 28.86
N LYS A 117 14.81 65.01 28.61
CA LYS A 117 14.94 66.15 27.67
C LYS A 117 14.66 65.75 26.24
N ASN A 118 15.03 64.54 25.85
CA ASN A 118 14.73 63.98 24.50
C ASN A 118 13.21 63.79 24.34
N LEU A 119 12.51 63.25 25.36
CA LEU A 119 11.06 63.00 25.32
C LEU A 119 10.26 64.33 25.21
N GLU A 120 10.76 65.47 25.70
CA GLU A 120 10.14 66.79 25.52
C GLU A 120 10.11 67.22 24.01
N ASN A 121 11.05 66.71 23.21
CA ASN A 121 11.22 67.11 21.81
C ASN A 121 10.73 66.03 20.81
N GLN A 122 10.75 64.76 21.20
CA GLN A 122 10.42 63.66 20.34
C GLN A 122 9.80 62.51 21.17
N ARG A 123 8.65 61.99 20.69
CA ARG A 123 8.09 60.77 21.26
C ARG A 123 9.02 59.57 21.06
N LEU A 124 8.99 58.67 22.02
CA LEU A 124 9.67 57.37 21.93
C LEU A 124 8.59 56.29 21.81
N ASP A 125 8.62 55.51 20.75
CA ASP A 125 7.75 54.39 20.51
C ASP A 125 8.54 53.09 20.66
N LEU A 126 8.21 52.29 21.65
CA LEU A 126 8.81 50.99 21.92
C LEU A 126 8.01 49.92 21.22
N SER A 127 8.68 48.96 20.59
CA SER A 127 8.02 47.85 19.90
C SER A 127 7.99 46.61 20.78
N ILE A 128 6.83 45.96 20.84
CA ILE A 128 6.68 44.67 21.51
C ILE A 128 7.16 43.55 20.54
N PRO A 129 8.12 42.71 20.93
CA PRO A 129 8.41 41.49 20.17
C PRO A 129 7.19 40.57 20.15
N ILE A 130 6.82 40.11 18.96
CA ILE A 130 5.65 39.26 18.73
C ILE A 130 6.14 38.02 18.05
N HIS A 131 5.67 36.82 18.48
CA HIS A 131 5.98 35.54 17.94
C HIS A 131 4.70 34.71 17.80
N LEU A 132 4.72 33.76 16.85
CA LEU A 132 3.68 32.74 16.71
C LEU A 132 4.18 31.40 17.26
N ASP A 133 3.26 30.60 17.81
CA ASP A 133 3.54 29.19 18.09
C ASP A 133 3.67 28.43 16.77
N LYS A 134 4.89 28.06 16.42
CA LYS A 134 5.21 27.39 15.17
C LYS A 134 4.43 26.08 15.01
N THR A 135 4.20 25.34 16.11
CA THR A 135 3.45 24.08 16.07
C THR A 135 1.98 24.31 15.72
N LEU A 136 1.36 25.37 16.26
CA LEU A 136 -0.02 25.72 15.91
C LEU A 136 -0.14 26.18 14.47
N VAL A 137 0.85 26.93 13.95
CA VAL A 137 0.90 27.31 12.53
C VAL A 137 1.07 26.09 11.63
N GLU A 138 1.96 25.14 11.97
CA GLU A 138 2.14 23.88 11.25
C GLU A 138 0.84 23.07 11.21
N ASN A 139 0.17 22.92 12.35
CA ASN A 139 -1.12 22.23 12.44
C ASN A 139 -2.19 22.91 11.60
N PHE A 140 -2.28 24.22 11.63
CA PHE A 140 -3.21 24.99 10.80
C PHE A 140 -2.98 24.73 9.31
N VAL A 141 -1.73 24.79 8.84
CA VAL A 141 -1.42 24.57 7.45
C VAL A 141 -1.71 23.13 7.03
N THR A 142 -1.28 22.13 7.83
CA THR A 142 -1.43 20.72 7.48
C THR A 142 -2.89 20.23 7.59
N GLU A 143 -3.66 20.70 8.59
CA GLU A 143 -5.03 20.23 8.78
C GLU A 143 -6.08 21.03 8.00
N LYS A 144 -5.84 22.34 7.82
CA LYS A 144 -6.85 23.24 7.22
C LYS A 144 -6.51 23.67 5.81
N CYS A 145 -5.24 23.99 5.52
CA CYS A 145 -4.86 24.41 4.16
C CYS A 145 -4.70 23.21 3.24
N SER A 146 -3.99 22.14 3.66
CA SER A 146 -3.81 20.92 2.85
C SER A 146 -5.09 20.09 2.70
N ALA A 147 -6.17 20.42 3.41
CA ALA A 147 -7.48 19.81 3.14
C ALA A 147 -8.04 20.12 1.75
N PHE A 148 -7.46 21.09 1.05
CA PHE A 148 -7.81 21.46 -0.34
C PHE A 148 -6.82 20.92 -1.37
N ASP A 149 -5.87 20.09 -0.95
CA ASP A 149 -4.97 19.41 -1.88
C ASP A 149 -5.77 18.51 -2.81
N ILE A 150 -5.40 18.52 -4.08
CA ILE A 150 -5.94 17.66 -5.12
C ILE A 150 -4.87 16.64 -5.44
N PRO A 151 -5.05 15.36 -5.07
CA PRO A 151 -4.03 14.35 -5.36
C PRO A 151 -3.87 14.13 -6.85
N ALA A 152 -2.66 13.83 -7.30
CA ALA A 152 -2.43 13.39 -8.66
C ALA A 152 -3.09 12.01 -8.89
N GLU A 153 -3.62 11.79 -10.09
CA GLU A 153 -4.20 10.52 -10.51
C GLU A 153 -3.34 9.88 -11.60
N ASN A 154 -2.88 8.66 -11.37
CA ASN A 154 -2.15 7.89 -12.36
C ASN A 154 -3.03 7.55 -13.57
N ALA A 155 -2.42 7.41 -14.74
CA ALA A 155 -3.09 6.90 -15.92
C ALA A 155 -3.66 5.50 -15.65
N SER A 156 -4.85 5.21 -16.18
CA SER A 156 -5.46 3.89 -16.05
C SER A 156 -5.06 2.98 -17.20
N LEU A 157 -4.97 1.68 -16.94
CA LEU A 157 -4.64 0.65 -17.92
C LEU A 157 -5.73 -0.41 -17.95
N LYS A 158 -6.27 -0.69 -19.13
CA LYS A 158 -7.22 -1.78 -19.37
C LYS A 158 -6.86 -2.50 -20.67
N ARG A 159 -7.33 -3.73 -20.79
CA ARG A 159 -7.22 -4.48 -22.06
C ARG A 159 -8.62 -4.90 -22.49
N GLU A 160 -9.08 -4.36 -23.61
CA GLU A 160 -10.40 -4.59 -24.18
C GLU A 160 -10.26 -5.16 -25.59
N ASN A 161 -10.94 -6.28 -25.86
CA ASN A 161 -10.87 -6.98 -27.16
C ASN A 161 -9.44 -7.22 -27.67
N GLY A 162 -8.50 -7.51 -26.76
CA GLY A 162 -7.10 -7.76 -27.11
C GLY A 162 -6.25 -6.51 -27.35
N VAL A 163 -6.80 -5.30 -27.15
CA VAL A 163 -6.09 -4.01 -27.32
C VAL A 163 -5.98 -3.32 -25.96
N PHE A 164 -4.83 -2.73 -25.70
CA PHE A 164 -4.66 -1.89 -24.50
C PHE A 164 -5.32 -0.53 -24.71
N VAL A 165 -6.07 -0.11 -23.70
CA VAL A 165 -6.70 1.22 -23.59
C VAL A 165 -6.11 1.89 -22.37
N VAL A 166 -5.41 3.00 -22.59
CA VAL A 166 -4.81 3.83 -21.53
C VAL A 166 -5.66 5.08 -21.37
N GLY A 167 -6.13 5.32 -20.12
CA GLY A 167 -6.85 6.55 -19.79
C GLY A 167 -5.88 7.69 -19.45
N GLU A 168 -6.41 8.91 -19.43
CA GLU A 168 -5.62 10.09 -19.08
C GLU A 168 -5.24 10.05 -17.60
N ASP A 169 -4.05 10.54 -17.30
CA ASP A 169 -3.62 10.91 -15.97
C ASP A 169 -4.09 12.32 -15.61
N LYS A 170 -3.95 12.70 -14.36
CA LYS A 170 -4.24 14.05 -13.91
C LYS A 170 -3.17 14.54 -12.96
N THR A 171 -2.60 15.68 -13.28
CA THR A 171 -1.73 16.41 -12.37
C THR A 171 -2.54 16.86 -11.15
N GLY A 172 -2.04 16.60 -9.99
CA GLY A 172 -2.56 17.06 -8.71
C GLY A 172 -2.06 18.46 -8.36
N ARG A 173 -2.48 18.97 -7.22
CA ARG A 173 -2.04 20.26 -6.70
C ARG A 173 -2.00 20.19 -5.18
N LYS A 174 -0.89 20.61 -4.58
CA LYS A 174 -0.73 20.54 -3.13
C LYS A 174 -0.13 21.80 -2.52
N VAL A 175 -0.46 22.06 -1.28
CA VAL A 175 0.16 23.10 -0.44
C VAL A 175 1.56 22.65 -0.04
N VAL A 176 2.55 23.54 -0.27
CA VAL A 176 3.92 23.36 0.24
C VAL A 176 3.93 23.85 1.68
N ALA A 177 3.72 22.91 2.62
CA ALA A 177 3.46 23.23 4.01
C ALA A 177 4.58 24.06 4.66
N ASP A 178 5.84 23.64 4.56
CA ASP A 178 6.98 24.30 5.18
C ASP A 178 7.16 25.73 4.68
N GLU A 179 6.99 25.97 3.39
CA GLU A 179 7.11 27.30 2.81
C GLU A 179 5.94 28.21 3.21
N THR A 180 4.72 27.65 3.27
CA THR A 180 3.54 28.38 3.71
C THR A 180 3.65 28.76 5.17
N VAL A 181 4.07 27.85 6.05
CA VAL A 181 4.38 28.13 7.47
C VAL A 181 5.42 29.24 7.58
N GLY A 182 6.53 29.12 6.85
CA GLY A 182 7.58 30.14 6.85
C GLY A 182 7.08 31.53 6.45
N LYS A 183 6.21 31.61 5.43
CA LYS A 183 5.59 32.86 5.00
C LYS A 183 4.64 33.44 6.06
N ILE A 184 3.81 32.61 6.71
CA ILE A 184 2.91 33.06 7.77
C ILE A 184 3.70 33.67 8.91
N VAL A 185 4.71 32.95 9.41
CA VAL A 185 5.55 33.41 10.53
C VAL A 185 6.27 34.71 10.14
N ALA A 186 6.89 34.77 8.97
CA ALA A 186 7.58 35.98 8.53
C ALA A 186 6.61 37.19 8.38
N ARG A 187 5.39 36.96 7.87
CA ARG A 187 4.40 38.03 7.72
C ARG A 187 3.95 38.61 9.04
N VAL A 188 3.80 37.80 10.08
CA VAL A 188 3.38 38.25 11.41
C VAL A 188 4.55 38.84 12.21
N GLU A 189 5.69 38.19 12.22
CA GLU A 189 6.82 38.60 13.07
C GLU A 189 7.65 39.77 12.53
N LYS A 190 7.66 39.98 11.18
CA LYS A 190 8.55 40.96 10.57
C LYS A 190 7.82 42.07 9.79
N ASP A 191 6.73 41.71 9.11
CA ASP A 191 6.12 42.60 8.12
C ASP A 191 4.64 42.91 8.42
N TRP A 192 4.19 42.68 9.69
CA TRP A 192 2.81 42.91 10.06
C TRP A 192 2.51 44.41 10.32
N ASP A 193 1.42 44.87 9.72
CA ASP A 193 0.87 46.21 9.90
C ASP A 193 -0.21 46.28 10.96
N TYR A 194 -0.36 45.26 11.81
CA TYR A 194 -1.34 45.09 12.88
C TYR A 194 -2.80 45.10 12.45
N GLN A 195 -3.05 44.82 11.15
CA GLN A 195 -4.40 44.66 10.60
C GLN A 195 -4.67 43.19 10.28
N ASP A 196 -5.91 42.90 9.84
CA ASP A 196 -6.22 41.57 9.28
C ASP A 196 -5.28 41.21 8.11
N ILE A 197 -4.82 39.99 8.09
CA ILE A 197 -3.83 39.52 7.12
C ILE A 197 -4.52 38.72 6.04
N PHE A 198 -4.22 39.05 4.80
CA PHE A 198 -4.54 38.22 3.65
C PHE A 198 -3.25 37.79 2.94
N MET A 199 -3.12 36.50 2.66
CA MET A 199 -1.97 35.97 1.91
C MET A 199 -2.36 34.72 1.13
N GLU A 200 -1.52 34.37 0.14
CA GLU A 200 -1.65 33.15 -0.63
C GLU A 200 -0.72 32.07 -0.07
N ALA A 201 -1.24 30.86 0.07
CA ALA A 201 -0.41 29.67 0.35
C ALA A 201 0.59 29.45 -0.79
N VAL A 202 1.69 28.81 -0.50
CA VAL A 202 2.56 28.27 -1.54
C VAL A 202 1.96 26.96 -2.00
N VAL A 203 1.63 26.85 -3.28
CA VAL A 203 1.11 25.64 -3.89
C VAL A 203 2.01 25.19 -5.02
N MET A 204 2.04 23.89 -5.26
CA MET A 204 2.79 23.28 -6.38
C MET A 204 1.95 22.23 -7.07
N ASP A 205 2.21 22.02 -8.34
CA ASP A 205 1.65 20.90 -9.07
C ASP A 205 2.29 19.60 -8.56
N GLU A 206 1.48 18.55 -8.46
CA GLU A 206 1.90 17.19 -8.09
C GLU A 206 1.73 16.29 -9.31
N GLU A 207 2.84 15.91 -9.92
CA GLU A 207 2.80 15.03 -11.08
C GLU A 207 2.37 13.61 -10.67
N PRO A 208 1.60 12.90 -11.52
CA PRO A 208 1.26 11.52 -11.28
C PRO A 208 2.52 10.65 -11.27
N GLU A 209 2.56 9.67 -10.39
CA GLU A 209 3.69 8.73 -10.30
C GLU A 209 3.84 7.91 -11.60
N PHE A 210 2.70 7.56 -12.23
CA PHE A 210 2.66 6.82 -13.49
C PHE A 210 1.83 7.59 -14.52
N PRO A 211 2.47 8.53 -15.25
CA PRO A 211 1.82 9.28 -16.31
C PRO A 211 1.52 8.39 -17.53
N LYS A 212 0.66 8.88 -18.40
CA LYS A 212 0.15 8.15 -19.57
C LYS A 212 1.26 7.60 -20.46
N GLU A 213 2.31 8.40 -20.70
CA GLU A 213 3.44 8.02 -21.54
C GLU A 213 4.18 6.78 -21.00
N VAL A 214 4.26 6.61 -19.68
CA VAL A 214 4.85 5.43 -19.04
C VAL A 214 3.91 4.24 -19.15
N VAL A 215 2.61 4.45 -18.90
CA VAL A 215 1.63 3.37 -18.92
C VAL A 215 1.41 2.83 -20.34
N GLU A 216 1.49 3.66 -21.38
CA GLU A 216 1.40 3.28 -22.81
C GLU A 216 2.53 2.33 -23.27
N LEU A 217 3.62 2.26 -22.53
CA LEU A 217 4.70 1.30 -22.80
C LEU A 217 4.30 -0.14 -22.43
N CYS A 218 3.28 -0.35 -21.59
CA CYS A 218 2.78 -1.68 -21.24
C CYS A 218 1.93 -2.28 -22.36
N LYS A 219 2.55 -2.75 -23.41
CA LYS A 219 1.89 -3.32 -24.60
C LYS A 219 2.51 -4.60 -25.14
N ASP A 220 3.74 -4.90 -24.75
CA ASP A 220 4.49 -6.03 -25.29
C ASP A 220 4.25 -7.29 -24.46
N LYS A 221 4.15 -8.45 -25.12
CA LYS A 221 4.05 -9.75 -24.45
C LYS A 221 5.41 -10.18 -23.94
N LEU A 222 5.63 -10.12 -22.62
CA LEU A 222 6.89 -10.50 -21.99
C LEU A 222 7.02 -12.01 -21.77
N GLY A 223 5.93 -12.68 -21.39
CA GLY A 223 5.91 -14.12 -21.16
C GLY A 223 4.50 -14.68 -21.18
N SER A 224 4.37 -15.94 -21.58
CA SER A 224 3.08 -16.65 -21.62
C SER A 224 3.29 -18.12 -21.35
N PHE A 225 2.43 -18.72 -20.53
CA PHE A 225 2.47 -20.15 -20.20
C PHE A 225 1.08 -20.73 -20.06
N SER A 226 0.93 -22.00 -20.41
CA SER A 226 -0.33 -22.71 -20.37
C SER A 226 -0.19 -24.07 -19.71
N THR A 227 -1.20 -24.48 -18.95
CA THR A 227 -1.33 -25.88 -18.47
C THR A 227 -2.70 -26.42 -18.79
N THR A 228 -2.77 -27.74 -19.09
CA THR A 228 -4.04 -28.42 -19.36
C THR A 228 -4.60 -29.12 -18.14
N TYR A 229 -5.92 -29.21 -18.06
CA TYR A 229 -6.69 -29.92 -17.03
C TYR A 229 -7.81 -30.78 -17.65
N ALA A 230 -7.51 -31.41 -18.79
CA ALA A 230 -8.49 -32.15 -19.62
C ALA A 230 -9.27 -33.21 -18.82
N THR A 231 -8.62 -33.95 -17.94
CA THR A 231 -9.21 -35.03 -17.12
C THR A 231 -9.84 -34.54 -15.81
N SER A 232 -9.89 -33.24 -15.56
CA SER A 232 -10.42 -32.70 -14.32
C SER A 232 -11.95 -32.73 -14.29
N SER A 233 -12.52 -32.92 -13.09
CA SER A 233 -13.97 -32.79 -12.85
C SER A 233 -14.49 -31.39 -13.23
N ALA A 234 -15.78 -31.27 -13.41
CA ALA A 234 -16.42 -29.97 -13.67
C ALA A 234 -16.17 -28.96 -12.53
N SER A 235 -16.26 -29.43 -11.27
CA SER A 235 -15.97 -28.60 -10.09
C SER A 235 -14.53 -28.05 -10.09
N ARG A 236 -13.55 -28.90 -10.39
CA ARG A 236 -12.16 -28.46 -10.48
C ARG A 236 -11.95 -27.49 -11.63
N ALA A 237 -12.57 -27.73 -12.79
CA ALA A 237 -12.52 -26.81 -13.92
C ALA A 237 -13.14 -25.44 -13.59
N ASN A 238 -14.26 -25.44 -12.84
CA ASN A 238 -14.83 -24.18 -12.32
C ASN A 238 -13.84 -23.41 -11.44
N ASN A 239 -13.12 -24.09 -10.55
CA ASN A 239 -12.13 -23.44 -9.67
C ASN A 239 -10.97 -22.81 -10.47
N LEU A 240 -10.46 -23.49 -11.52
CA LEU A 240 -9.44 -22.92 -12.38
C LEU A 240 -9.96 -21.70 -13.15
N ALA A 241 -11.17 -21.79 -13.71
CA ALA A 241 -11.79 -20.67 -14.43
C ALA A 241 -12.06 -19.47 -13.49
N ASN A 242 -12.54 -19.73 -12.26
CA ASN A 242 -12.76 -18.69 -11.25
C ASN A 242 -11.43 -18.03 -10.85
N GLY A 243 -10.38 -18.81 -10.60
CA GLY A 243 -9.06 -18.27 -10.27
C GLY A 243 -8.46 -17.45 -11.42
N ALA A 244 -8.59 -17.91 -12.66
CA ALA A 244 -8.18 -17.14 -13.84
C ALA A 244 -8.95 -15.81 -13.94
N ARG A 245 -10.26 -15.83 -13.75
CA ARG A 245 -11.12 -14.64 -13.76
C ARG A 245 -10.72 -13.60 -12.69
N LEU A 246 -10.40 -14.04 -11.48
CA LEU A 246 -10.00 -13.17 -10.37
C LEU A 246 -8.66 -12.49 -10.61
N ILE A 247 -7.73 -13.16 -11.28
CA ILE A 247 -6.39 -12.61 -11.57
C ILE A 247 -6.39 -11.80 -12.88
N ASN A 248 -7.27 -12.13 -13.83
CA ASN A 248 -7.31 -11.45 -15.12
C ASN A 248 -7.56 -9.94 -14.97
N GLY A 249 -6.72 -9.14 -15.60
CA GLY A 249 -6.79 -7.68 -15.52
C GLY A 249 -6.02 -7.07 -14.35
N SER A 250 -5.32 -7.88 -13.55
CA SER A 250 -4.44 -7.36 -12.49
C SER A 250 -3.29 -6.56 -13.08
N ILE A 251 -3.00 -5.42 -12.47
CA ILE A 251 -1.86 -4.56 -12.79
C ILE A 251 -0.90 -4.62 -11.61
N ILE A 252 0.38 -4.74 -11.91
CA ILE A 252 1.46 -4.64 -10.91
C ILE A 252 2.25 -3.39 -11.25
N TRP A 253 2.09 -2.34 -10.46
CA TRP A 253 2.81 -1.10 -10.67
C TRP A 253 4.31 -1.28 -10.35
N PRO A 254 5.20 -0.45 -10.90
CA PRO A 254 6.63 -0.50 -10.59
C PRO A 254 6.90 -0.52 -9.08
N GLY A 255 7.75 -1.46 -8.64
CA GLY A 255 8.08 -1.66 -7.23
C GLY A 255 7.04 -2.43 -6.41
N GLU A 256 5.81 -2.58 -6.87
CA GLU A 256 4.75 -3.34 -6.18
C GLU A 256 4.95 -4.85 -6.22
N THR A 257 4.36 -5.51 -5.25
CA THR A 257 4.33 -6.97 -5.15
C THR A 257 2.89 -7.48 -5.22
N PHE A 258 2.62 -8.30 -6.23
CA PHE A 258 1.34 -8.99 -6.41
C PHE A 258 1.32 -10.30 -5.61
N SER A 259 0.29 -10.49 -4.78
CA SER A 259 0.03 -11.72 -4.03
C SER A 259 -1.04 -12.54 -4.75
N THR A 260 -0.66 -13.70 -5.26
CA THR A 260 -1.60 -14.61 -5.92
C THR A 260 -2.60 -15.18 -4.92
N GLY A 261 -2.13 -15.62 -3.75
CA GLY A 261 -2.99 -16.12 -2.67
C GLY A 261 -3.96 -15.07 -2.15
N GLY A 262 -3.49 -13.82 -2.01
CA GLY A 262 -4.32 -12.67 -1.62
C GLY A 262 -5.45 -12.42 -2.64
N THR A 263 -5.15 -12.40 -3.93
CA THR A 263 -6.12 -12.18 -5.01
C THR A 263 -7.15 -13.31 -5.13
N LEU A 264 -6.74 -14.56 -4.87
CA LEU A 264 -7.65 -15.70 -4.91
C LEU A 264 -8.51 -15.87 -3.65
N SER A 265 -8.14 -15.21 -2.55
CA SER A 265 -8.84 -15.30 -1.27
C SER A 265 -10.07 -14.40 -1.19
N PRO A 266 -11.08 -14.73 -0.36
CA PRO A 266 -11.20 -15.97 0.38
C PRO A 266 -11.62 -17.15 -0.52
N ILE A 267 -11.02 -18.34 -0.29
CA ILE A 267 -11.35 -19.55 -1.06
C ILE A 267 -12.58 -20.19 -0.42
N THR A 268 -13.77 -19.71 -0.79
CA THR A 268 -15.06 -20.15 -0.26
C THR A 268 -16.06 -20.36 -1.38
N ALA A 269 -17.18 -21.04 -1.06
CA ALA A 269 -18.25 -21.23 -2.02
C ALA A 269 -18.90 -19.91 -2.45
N GLU A 270 -19.04 -18.95 -1.53
CA GLU A 270 -19.57 -17.62 -1.80
C GLU A 270 -18.70 -16.85 -2.80
N ASN A 271 -17.39 -17.10 -2.80
CA ASN A 271 -16.45 -16.50 -3.76
C ASN A 271 -16.28 -17.33 -5.05
N GLY A 272 -17.26 -18.26 -5.31
CA GLY A 272 -17.36 -19.00 -6.57
C GLY A 272 -16.53 -20.27 -6.65
N TYR A 273 -15.96 -20.77 -5.54
CA TYR A 273 -15.21 -22.02 -5.52
C TYR A 273 -16.09 -23.22 -5.21
N SER A 274 -15.74 -24.37 -5.76
CA SER A 274 -16.40 -25.65 -5.57
C SER A 274 -15.51 -26.67 -4.86
N MET A 275 -16.12 -27.70 -4.27
CA MET A 275 -15.41 -28.88 -3.74
C MET A 275 -14.75 -29.64 -4.88
N ALA A 276 -13.46 -29.92 -4.76
CA ALA A 276 -12.71 -30.70 -5.72
C ALA A 276 -11.44 -31.28 -5.05
N GLY A 277 -10.86 -32.31 -5.67
CA GLY A 277 -9.65 -32.96 -5.15
C GLY A 277 -8.47 -32.02 -4.99
N ALA A 278 -7.86 -32.07 -3.81
CA ALA A 278 -6.66 -31.33 -3.44
C ALA A 278 -5.69 -32.27 -2.68
N TYR A 279 -4.41 -31.94 -2.71
CA TYR A 279 -3.40 -32.65 -1.92
C TYR A 279 -3.41 -32.14 -0.48
N GLN A 280 -3.64 -33.04 0.49
CA GLN A 280 -3.55 -32.74 1.92
C GLN A 280 -2.91 -33.92 2.68
N ASN A 281 -1.80 -33.67 3.38
CA ASN A 281 -1.09 -34.68 4.20
C ASN A 281 -0.75 -35.99 3.45
N GLY A 282 -0.32 -35.87 2.19
CA GLY A 282 0.04 -37.04 1.37
C GLY A 282 -1.15 -37.76 0.74
N GLN A 283 -2.36 -37.27 0.90
CA GLN A 283 -3.58 -37.86 0.34
C GLN A 283 -4.31 -36.88 -0.58
N VAL A 284 -5.08 -37.42 -1.50
CA VAL A 284 -6.05 -36.67 -2.29
C VAL A 284 -7.37 -36.61 -1.52
N VAL A 285 -7.77 -35.41 -1.12
CA VAL A 285 -9.03 -35.16 -0.39
C VAL A 285 -9.84 -34.11 -1.10
N ASP A 286 -11.15 -34.20 -0.99
CA ASP A 286 -12.02 -33.12 -1.47
C ASP A 286 -11.93 -31.91 -0.57
N SER A 287 -11.63 -30.76 -1.18
CA SER A 287 -11.50 -29.47 -0.50
C SER A 287 -12.08 -28.37 -1.38
N ILE A 288 -12.63 -27.31 -0.76
CA ILE A 288 -13.03 -26.10 -1.51
C ILE A 288 -11.79 -25.49 -2.17
N GLY A 289 -11.92 -25.16 -3.45
CA GLY A 289 -10.83 -24.54 -4.20
C GLY A 289 -9.78 -25.53 -4.73
N GLY A 290 -10.07 -26.86 -4.71
CA GLY A 290 -9.17 -27.82 -5.38
C GLY A 290 -8.88 -27.41 -6.81
N GLY A 291 -7.59 -27.21 -7.17
CA GLY A 291 -7.14 -26.71 -8.46
C GLY A 291 -6.45 -25.33 -8.44
N VAL A 292 -6.61 -24.50 -7.39
CA VAL A 292 -6.00 -23.14 -7.30
C VAL A 292 -4.47 -23.15 -7.39
N CYS A 293 -3.81 -24.21 -6.93
CA CYS A 293 -2.37 -24.35 -7.08
C CYS A 293 -1.95 -24.48 -8.56
N GLN A 294 -2.80 -25.03 -9.43
CA GLN A 294 -2.50 -25.06 -10.88
C GLN A 294 -2.62 -23.67 -11.48
N VAL A 295 -3.55 -22.83 -11.01
CA VAL A 295 -3.64 -21.41 -11.37
C VAL A 295 -2.32 -20.71 -11.03
N ALA A 296 -1.85 -20.82 -9.77
CA ALA A 296 -0.58 -20.24 -9.34
C ALA A 296 0.62 -20.79 -10.11
N THR A 297 0.67 -22.10 -10.36
CA THR A 297 1.76 -22.72 -11.11
C THR A 297 1.82 -22.19 -12.54
N THR A 298 0.68 -22.03 -13.20
CA THR A 298 0.64 -21.51 -14.58
C THR A 298 1.11 -20.04 -14.61
N LEU A 299 0.66 -19.23 -13.67
CA LEU A 299 1.12 -17.84 -13.53
C LEU A 299 2.61 -17.75 -13.20
N TYR A 300 3.12 -18.62 -12.32
CA TYR A 300 4.54 -18.69 -11.98
C TYR A 300 5.42 -18.90 -13.23
N ASN A 301 5.05 -19.85 -14.09
CA ASN A 301 5.80 -20.13 -15.30
C ASN A 301 5.69 -18.98 -16.33
N ALA A 302 4.54 -18.30 -16.42
CA ALA A 302 4.41 -17.09 -17.23
C ALA A 302 5.33 -15.97 -16.71
N ALA A 303 5.43 -15.83 -15.39
CA ALA A 303 6.31 -14.84 -14.74
C ALA A 303 7.80 -15.16 -14.94
N LEU A 304 8.19 -16.44 -14.88
CA LEU A 304 9.53 -16.89 -15.21
C LEU A 304 9.90 -16.49 -16.65
N LEU A 305 9.02 -16.78 -17.63
CA LEU A 305 9.24 -16.43 -19.02
C LEU A 305 9.27 -14.91 -19.27
N ALA A 306 8.55 -14.15 -18.46
CA ALA A 306 8.61 -12.69 -18.46
C ALA A 306 9.84 -12.15 -17.73
N GLU A 307 10.62 -12.98 -17.05
CA GLU A 307 11.79 -12.64 -16.24
C GLU A 307 11.48 -11.65 -15.10
N ILE A 308 10.27 -11.77 -14.52
CA ILE A 308 9.84 -10.96 -13.39
C ILE A 308 10.40 -11.54 -12.08
N GLU A 309 10.68 -10.70 -11.12
CA GLU A 309 11.15 -11.12 -9.80
C GLU A 309 10.11 -11.98 -9.07
N ILE A 310 10.51 -13.17 -8.68
CA ILE A 310 9.70 -14.09 -7.85
C ILE A 310 10.06 -13.82 -6.39
N ALA A 311 9.27 -12.99 -5.72
CA ALA A 311 9.53 -12.60 -4.33
C ALA A 311 9.21 -13.73 -3.34
N GLU A 312 8.23 -14.59 -3.65
CA GLU A 312 7.89 -15.78 -2.85
C GLU A 312 7.38 -16.91 -3.73
N ARG A 313 7.86 -18.11 -3.49
CA ARG A 313 7.34 -19.35 -4.10
C ARG A 313 7.58 -20.54 -3.18
N SER A 314 6.60 -21.41 -3.04
CA SER A 314 6.72 -22.70 -2.39
C SER A 314 6.37 -23.82 -3.35
N ASN A 315 7.08 -24.97 -3.28
CA ASN A 315 6.67 -26.16 -4.02
C ASN A 315 5.58 -26.94 -3.28
N HIS A 316 4.88 -27.82 -4.02
CA HIS A 316 3.95 -28.78 -3.42
C HIS A 316 4.70 -29.80 -2.54
N SER A 317 3.95 -30.41 -1.62
CA SER A 317 4.49 -31.52 -0.79
C SER A 317 4.75 -32.77 -1.61
N MET A 318 3.94 -33.04 -2.65
CA MET A 318 4.06 -34.15 -3.59
C MET A 318 4.17 -33.61 -5.02
N ILE A 319 4.74 -34.45 -5.91
CA ILE A 319 4.90 -34.08 -7.32
C ILE A 319 3.52 -33.86 -7.99
N VAL A 320 3.42 -32.85 -8.83
CA VAL A 320 2.25 -32.60 -9.69
C VAL A 320 2.55 -33.00 -11.13
N GLY A 321 1.53 -33.40 -11.88
CA GLY A 321 1.72 -33.96 -13.21
C GLY A 321 1.52 -32.99 -14.38
N TYR A 322 1.22 -31.70 -14.12
CA TYR A 322 0.94 -30.71 -15.16
C TYR A 322 2.12 -29.78 -15.49
N VAL A 323 3.23 -29.91 -14.76
CA VAL A 323 4.53 -29.26 -15.03
C VAL A 323 5.67 -30.18 -14.62
N GLU A 324 6.88 -29.90 -15.11
CA GLU A 324 8.09 -30.58 -14.66
C GLU A 324 8.45 -30.23 -13.20
N PRO A 325 9.20 -31.11 -12.52
CA PRO A 325 9.65 -30.86 -11.12
C PRO A 325 10.33 -29.48 -10.98
N SER A 326 10.10 -28.80 -9.88
CA SER A 326 10.59 -27.43 -9.57
C SER A 326 9.98 -26.27 -10.40
N MET A 327 9.05 -26.58 -11.32
CA MET A 327 8.28 -25.60 -12.08
C MET A 327 6.89 -25.34 -11.46
N ASP A 328 6.57 -25.93 -10.35
CA ASP A 328 5.30 -25.75 -9.63
C ASP A 328 5.34 -24.59 -8.62
N ALA A 329 4.17 -24.04 -8.30
CA ALA A 329 3.94 -23.12 -7.20
C ALA A 329 2.69 -23.51 -6.43
N ALA A 330 2.81 -23.70 -5.12
CA ALA A 330 1.74 -24.08 -4.22
C ALA A 330 1.23 -22.88 -3.45
N ILE A 331 -0.10 -22.82 -3.27
CA ILE A 331 -0.78 -21.86 -2.40
C ILE A 331 -1.45 -22.63 -1.27
N ALA A 332 -1.29 -22.19 -0.02
CA ALA A 332 -1.95 -22.80 1.12
C ALA A 332 -2.10 -21.79 2.28
N GLY A 333 -3.34 -21.44 2.60
CA GLY A 333 -3.64 -20.50 3.69
C GLY A 333 -2.83 -19.22 3.59
N THR A 334 -2.22 -18.82 4.72
CA THR A 334 -1.35 -17.64 4.81
C THR A 334 0.14 -17.98 4.81
N TYR A 335 0.51 -19.27 4.70
CA TYR A 335 1.89 -19.74 4.86
C TYR A 335 2.59 -20.17 3.57
N LYS A 336 1.85 -20.27 2.46
CA LYS A 336 2.41 -20.49 1.11
C LYS A 336 1.72 -19.57 0.13
N ASP A 337 2.48 -18.75 -0.52
CA ASP A 337 2.00 -17.87 -1.57
C ASP A 337 2.94 -17.88 -2.79
N LEU A 338 2.44 -17.41 -3.92
CA LEU A 338 3.22 -16.97 -5.05
C LEU A 338 3.15 -15.44 -5.09
N LYS A 339 4.29 -14.80 -4.88
CA LYS A 339 4.39 -13.34 -4.95
C LYS A 339 5.30 -12.93 -6.10
N LEU A 340 4.79 -12.06 -6.94
CA LEU A 340 5.48 -11.50 -8.10
C LEU A 340 5.76 -10.02 -7.81
N LYS A 341 7.01 -9.59 -7.94
CA LYS A 341 7.38 -8.18 -7.77
C LYS A 341 7.73 -7.58 -9.12
N ASN A 342 7.10 -6.45 -9.42
CA ASN A 342 7.47 -5.68 -10.59
C ASN A 342 8.79 -4.94 -10.33
N ASN A 343 9.85 -5.44 -10.93
CA ASN A 343 11.21 -4.88 -10.87
C ASN A 343 11.55 -4.05 -12.13
N THR A 344 10.53 -3.62 -12.87
CA THR A 344 10.67 -2.75 -14.06
C THR A 344 10.14 -1.35 -13.77
N ASP A 345 10.38 -0.41 -14.66
CA ASP A 345 9.93 0.99 -14.55
C ASP A 345 8.55 1.22 -15.20
N VAL A 346 7.87 0.15 -15.66
CA VAL A 346 6.60 0.21 -16.37
C VAL A 346 5.61 -0.75 -15.71
N PRO A 347 4.31 -0.45 -15.65
CA PRO A 347 3.34 -1.38 -15.10
C PRO A 347 3.33 -2.71 -15.88
N LEU A 348 3.08 -3.80 -15.16
CA LEU A 348 2.84 -5.12 -15.73
C LEU A 348 1.35 -5.42 -15.70
N TYR A 349 0.84 -5.98 -16.78
CA TYR A 349 -0.56 -6.40 -16.89
C TYR A 349 -0.65 -7.91 -17.00
N ILE A 350 -1.51 -8.55 -16.20
CA ILE A 350 -1.74 -10.00 -16.21
C ILE A 350 -3.04 -10.29 -16.95
N GLU A 351 -2.95 -10.99 -18.08
CA GLU A 351 -4.08 -11.55 -18.79
C GLU A 351 -4.21 -13.04 -18.46
N ALA A 352 -5.42 -13.48 -18.18
CA ALA A 352 -5.72 -14.89 -17.92
C ALA A 352 -6.92 -15.35 -18.74
N ALA A 353 -6.82 -16.54 -19.32
CA ALA A 353 -7.90 -17.16 -20.10
C ALA A 353 -7.98 -18.66 -19.84
N THR A 354 -9.21 -19.21 -19.93
CA THR A 354 -9.47 -20.66 -19.92
C THR A 354 -10.25 -21.03 -21.18
N VAL A 355 -9.64 -21.84 -22.04
CA VAL A 355 -10.24 -22.31 -23.29
C VAL A 355 -9.96 -23.82 -23.48
N GLY A 356 -10.96 -24.60 -23.78
CA GLY A 356 -10.78 -26.03 -24.10
C GLY A 356 -10.05 -26.83 -23.02
N ARG A 357 -10.35 -26.58 -21.73
CA ARG A 357 -9.65 -27.20 -20.60
C ARG A 357 -8.15 -26.88 -20.51
N THR A 358 -7.76 -25.74 -21.02
CA THR A 358 -6.43 -25.16 -20.88
C THR A 358 -6.55 -23.80 -20.19
N ILE A 359 -5.73 -23.57 -19.17
CA ILE A 359 -5.56 -22.27 -18.54
C ILE A 359 -4.26 -21.65 -19.07
N THR A 360 -4.33 -20.38 -19.44
CA THR A 360 -3.21 -19.62 -19.96
C THR A 360 -3.06 -18.32 -19.19
N PHE A 361 -1.86 -17.98 -18.77
CA PHE A 361 -1.50 -16.65 -18.30
C PHE A 361 -0.53 -16.01 -19.28
N THR A 362 -0.74 -14.72 -19.54
CA THR A 362 0.16 -13.89 -20.33
C THR A 362 0.47 -12.62 -19.55
N ILE A 363 1.74 -12.28 -19.44
CA ILE A 363 2.19 -11.06 -18.78
C ILE A 363 2.67 -10.10 -19.85
N TYR A 364 2.13 -8.90 -19.82
CA TYR A 364 2.49 -7.78 -20.69
C TYR A 364 3.24 -6.71 -19.88
N GLY A 365 4.09 -5.98 -20.57
CA GLY A 365 4.88 -4.89 -20.03
C GLY A 365 5.58 -4.14 -21.17
N HIS A 366 6.78 -3.65 -20.91
CA HIS A 366 7.65 -3.05 -21.92
C HIS A 366 8.83 -3.99 -22.21
N GLU A 367 8.93 -4.48 -23.47
CA GLU A 367 9.99 -5.38 -23.86
C GLU A 367 11.29 -4.62 -24.14
N THR A 368 12.26 -4.78 -23.27
CA THR A 368 13.59 -4.17 -23.39
C THR A 368 14.69 -5.18 -23.69
N ARG A 369 14.35 -6.48 -23.70
CA ARG A 369 15.29 -7.56 -23.97
C ARG A 369 15.54 -7.71 -25.48
N ASP A 370 16.73 -8.14 -25.86
CA ASP A 370 17.01 -8.51 -27.25
C ASP A 370 16.30 -9.84 -27.61
N THR A 371 15.06 -9.75 -28.09
CA THR A 371 14.24 -10.93 -28.43
C THR A 371 14.69 -11.64 -29.70
N VAL A 372 15.61 -11.07 -30.48
CA VAL A 372 16.12 -11.64 -31.73
C VAL A 372 17.30 -12.56 -31.46
N ASN A 373 18.27 -12.08 -30.68
CA ASN A 373 19.54 -12.80 -30.48
C ASN A 373 19.58 -13.52 -29.13
N ARG A 374 18.71 -13.16 -28.19
CA ARG A 374 18.66 -13.73 -26.84
C ARG A 374 17.48 -14.67 -26.67
N LYS A 375 17.75 -15.88 -26.16
CA LYS A 375 16.75 -16.89 -25.81
C LYS A 375 16.97 -17.33 -24.35
N ILE A 376 15.89 -17.52 -23.61
CA ILE A 376 15.93 -18.13 -22.29
C ILE A 376 15.24 -19.49 -22.29
N GLU A 377 15.76 -20.41 -21.50
CA GLU A 377 15.15 -21.70 -21.23
C GLU A 377 15.16 -21.98 -19.73
N TYR A 378 14.09 -22.60 -19.24
CA TYR A 378 14.02 -23.10 -17.88
C TYR A 378 14.14 -24.62 -17.90
N VAL A 379 15.21 -25.13 -17.29
CA VAL A 379 15.57 -26.56 -17.33
C VAL A 379 15.35 -27.17 -15.95
N SER A 380 14.39 -28.09 -15.84
CA SER A 380 14.19 -28.92 -14.64
C SER A 380 15.22 -30.04 -14.62
N LYS A 381 15.90 -30.21 -13.49
CA LYS A 381 16.90 -31.26 -13.27
C LYS A 381 16.52 -32.09 -12.05
N VAL A 382 16.13 -33.34 -12.28
CA VAL A 382 15.93 -34.30 -11.19
C VAL A 382 17.28 -34.76 -10.65
N LEU A 383 17.50 -34.56 -9.37
CA LEU A 383 18.73 -34.96 -8.66
C LEU A 383 18.60 -36.35 -8.03
N LYS A 384 17.40 -36.65 -7.52
CA LYS A 384 17.12 -37.90 -6.83
C LYS A 384 15.66 -38.30 -7.00
N VAL A 385 15.43 -39.59 -7.23
CA VAL A 385 14.11 -40.22 -7.15
C VAL A 385 14.05 -41.04 -5.84
N ILE A 386 12.94 -40.91 -5.12
CA ILE A 386 12.71 -41.57 -3.84
C ILE A 386 11.55 -42.55 -4.01
N ASP A 387 11.79 -43.82 -3.69
CA ASP A 387 10.77 -44.85 -3.79
C ASP A 387 9.68 -44.66 -2.72
N PRO A 388 8.41 -44.96 -3.06
CA PRO A 388 7.27 -44.72 -2.15
C PRO A 388 7.20 -45.71 -0.98
N GLY A 389 8.02 -46.78 -0.98
CA GLY A 389 8.02 -47.81 0.04
C GLY A 389 6.87 -48.81 -0.10
N LYS A 390 6.62 -49.56 0.94
CA LYS A 390 5.56 -50.58 0.97
C LYS A 390 4.19 -49.93 1.11
N GLU A 391 3.19 -50.53 0.49
CA GLU A 391 1.79 -50.10 0.62
C GLU A 391 1.31 -50.06 2.08
N LYS A 392 0.46 -49.09 2.38
CA LYS A 392 -0.26 -48.94 3.64
C LYS A 392 -1.59 -49.66 3.52
N ILE A 393 -1.77 -50.72 4.32
CA ILE A 393 -2.99 -51.52 4.29
C ILE A 393 -3.91 -51.06 5.43
N THR A 394 -5.18 -50.80 5.06
CA THR A 394 -6.28 -50.56 6.00
C THR A 394 -7.24 -51.75 5.92
N GLU A 395 -7.52 -52.40 7.06
CA GLU A 395 -8.43 -53.51 7.15
C GLU A 395 -9.87 -53.02 7.35
N ASP A 396 -10.82 -53.58 6.53
CA ASP A 396 -12.24 -53.31 6.67
C ASP A 396 -12.99 -54.60 7.02
N PRO A 397 -13.44 -54.77 8.26
CA PRO A 397 -14.12 -55.98 8.71
C PRO A 397 -15.56 -56.14 8.12
N THR A 398 -16.06 -55.12 7.40
CA THR A 398 -17.34 -55.21 6.74
C THR A 398 -17.27 -55.81 5.34
N LYS A 399 -16.07 -55.96 4.77
CA LYS A 399 -15.79 -56.49 3.44
C LYS A 399 -15.30 -57.92 3.46
N PRO A 400 -15.66 -58.73 2.45
CA PRO A 400 -15.20 -60.10 2.36
C PRO A 400 -13.66 -60.19 2.22
N ALA A 401 -13.08 -61.33 2.59
CA ALA A 401 -11.62 -61.52 2.65
C ALA A 401 -10.90 -61.34 1.29
N ASP A 402 -11.59 -61.50 0.18
CA ASP A 402 -11.09 -61.30 -1.17
C ASP A 402 -11.14 -59.82 -1.64
N TYR A 403 -11.78 -58.95 -0.85
CA TYR A 403 -11.86 -57.50 -1.18
C TYR A 403 -10.50 -56.84 -1.05
N ARG A 404 -10.03 -56.26 -2.12
CA ARG A 404 -8.78 -55.49 -2.16
C ARG A 404 -8.93 -54.35 -3.17
N VAL A 405 -8.92 -53.12 -2.66
CA VAL A 405 -9.06 -51.90 -3.46
C VAL A 405 -7.91 -50.94 -3.16
N VAL A 406 -7.23 -50.46 -4.20
CA VAL A 406 -6.24 -49.38 -4.09
C VAL A 406 -7.01 -48.06 -4.03
N THR A 407 -7.07 -47.45 -2.85
CA THR A 407 -7.76 -46.18 -2.63
C THR A 407 -6.91 -44.99 -3.05
N GLN A 408 -5.57 -45.12 -3.05
CA GLN A 408 -4.64 -44.17 -3.60
C GLN A 408 -3.43 -44.87 -4.19
N SER A 409 -3.03 -44.51 -5.41
CA SER A 409 -1.83 -45.03 -6.03
C SER A 409 -0.56 -44.48 -5.36
N ALA A 410 0.52 -45.23 -5.43
CA ALA A 410 1.81 -44.80 -4.91
C ALA A 410 2.38 -43.62 -5.71
N HIS A 411 2.99 -42.66 -5.00
CA HIS A 411 3.68 -41.53 -5.59
C HIS A 411 5.18 -41.56 -5.25
N LYS A 412 6.03 -41.50 -6.27
CA LYS A 412 7.47 -41.34 -6.07
C LYS A 412 7.77 -39.95 -5.55
N GLY A 413 8.76 -39.86 -4.66
CA GLY A 413 9.32 -38.60 -4.23
C GLY A 413 10.46 -38.14 -5.15
N TYR A 414 10.74 -36.85 -5.13
CA TYR A 414 11.78 -36.27 -5.98
C TYR A 414 12.54 -35.16 -5.22
N GLN A 415 13.83 -35.04 -5.53
CA GLN A 415 14.61 -33.83 -5.29
C GLN A 415 14.99 -33.30 -6.68
N ALA A 416 14.69 -32.02 -6.91
CA ALA A 416 14.91 -31.39 -8.21
C ALA A 416 15.34 -29.93 -8.06
N GLU A 417 15.97 -29.43 -9.08
CA GLU A 417 16.38 -28.02 -9.24
C GLU A 417 15.82 -27.46 -10.54
N LEU A 418 15.50 -26.18 -10.56
CA LEU A 418 15.17 -25.42 -11.76
C LEU A 418 16.32 -24.48 -12.08
N TRP A 419 16.76 -24.50 -13.32
CA TRP A 419 17.85 -23.69 -13.84
C TRP A 419 17.35 -22.78 -14.95
N LYS A 420 17.71 -21.50 -14.92
CA LYS A 420 17.55 -20.56 -16.01
C LYS A 420 18.82 -20.59 -16.86
N VAL A 421 18.66 -20.84 -18.15
CA VAL A 421 19.75 -20.87 -19.12
C VAL A 421 19.52 -19.77 -20.15
N VAL A 422 20.51 -18.93 -20.35
CA VAL A 422 20.46 -17.82 -21.30
C VAL A 422 21.40 -18.14 -22.46
N TYR A 423 20.86 -18.00 -23.65
CA TYR A 423 21.61 -18.14 -24.93
C TYR A 423 21.66 -16.79 -25.61
N GLU A 424 22.81 -16.44 -26.16
CA GLU A 424 23.00 -15.30 -27.06
C GLU A 424 23.59 -15.81 -28.38
N ASN A 425 22.91 -15.49 -29.49
CA ASN A 425 23.30 -15.99 -30.82
C ASN A 425 23.43 -17.53 -30.87
N GLY A 426 22.61 -18.24 -30.08
CA GLY A 426 22.63 -19.71 -30.02
C GLY A 426 23.72 -20.30 -29.09
N VAL A 427 24.54 -19.48 -28.44
CA VAL A 427 25.57 -19.91 -27.50
C VAL A 427 25.10 -19.69 -26.08
N GLU A 428 25.23 -20.70 -25.20
CA GLU A 428 24.94 -20.54 -23.76
C GLU A 428 25.93 -19.56 -23.13
N VAL A 429 25.39 -18.45 -22.56
CA VAL A 429 26.18 -17.39 -21.91
C VAL A 429 26.00 -17.35 -20.40
N SER A 430 24.88 -17.89 -19.89
CA SER A 430 24.60 -17.94 -18.44
C SER A 430 23.77 -19.14 -18.09
N ARG A 431 24.03 -19.72 -16.91
CA ARG A 431 23.23 -20.78 -16.29
C ARG A 431 23.14 -20.52 -14.78
N GLU A 432 21.94 -20.21 -14.31
CA GLU A 432 21.68 -19.84 -12.93
C GLU A 432 20.62 -20.76 -12.31
N LYS A 433 20.83 -21.17 -11.06
CA LYS A 433 19.85 -21.93 -10.33
C LYS A 433 18.74 -21.01 -9.80
N VAL A 434 17.51 -21.24 -10.25
CA VAL A 434 16.32 -20.49 -9.86
C VAL A 434 15.80 -20.95 -8.49
N ASN A 435 15.65 -22.28 -8.32
CA ASN A 435 15.15 -22.85 -7.08
C ASN A 435 15.57 -24.32 -6.92
N SER A 436 15.28 -24.87 -5.74
CA SER A 436 15.36 -26.29 -5.42
C SER A 436 14.05 -26.74 -4.77
N SER A 437 13.60 -27.94 -5.08
CA SER A 437 12.34 -28.50 -4.56
C SER A 437 12.53 -29.92 -4.07
N SER A 438 11.79 -30.27 -3.02
CA SER A 438 11.74 -31.63 -2.48
C SER A 438 10.27 -32.07 -2.38
N TYR A 439 9.97 -33.20 -2.97
CA TYR A 439 8.64 -33.79 -3.02
C TYR A 439 8.67 -35.12 -2.25
N ALA A 440 7.72 -35.29 -1.35
CA ALA A 440 7.61 -36.49 -0.54
C ALA A 440 7.22 -37.70 -1.43
N ALA A 441 7.76 -38.87 -1.08
CA ALA A 441 7.26 -40.14 -1.58
C ALA A 441 6.09 -40.59 -0.69
N GLU A 442 5.02 -41.07 -1.31
CA GLU A 442 3.86 -41.61 -0.60
C GLU A 442 3.55 -43.01 -1.10
N PRO A 443 3.39 -44.02 -0.21
CA PRO A 443 3.04 -45.37 -0.60
C PRO A 443 1.60 -45.47 -1.13
N ALA A 444 1.29 -46.59 -1.79
CA ALA A 444 -0.10 -46.89 -2.11
C ALA A 444 -0.90 -47.12 -0.84
N TYR A 445 -2.12 -46.64 -0.80
CA TYR A 445 -3.10 -46.94 0.26
C TYR A 445 -4.07 -48.00 -0.28
N VAL A 446 -4.24 -49.08 0.48
CA VAL A 446 -5.01 -50.23 0.05
C VAL A 446 -5.96 -50.62 1.16
N THR A 447 -7.25 -50.74 0.82
CA THR A 447 -8.23 -51.33 1.75
C THR A 447 -8.42 -52.80 1.43
N VAL A 448 -8.26 -53.67 2.44
CA VAL A 448 -8.50 -55.09 2.36
C VAL A 448 -9.65 -55.51 3.27
N GLY A 449 -10.50 -56.45 2.80
CA GLY A 449 -11.57 -56.97 3.60
C GLY A 449 -11.04 -58.03 4.57
N THR A 450 -11.64 -58.05 5.77
CA THR A 450 -11.30 -59.06 6.81
C THR A 450 -12.58 -59.68 7.41
N LYS A 451 -13.74 -59.56 6.71
CA LYS A 451 -14.94 -60.22 7.16
C LYS A 451 -14.74 -61.74 7.11
N GLU A 452 -14.75 -62.40 8.28
CA GLU A 452 -14.75 -63.87 8.36
C GLU A 452 -16.02 -64.39 7.65
N GLU A 453 -15.85 -65.31 6.70
CA GLU A 453 -16.99 -66.09 6.22
C GLU A 453 -17.49 -66.93 7.43
N ASP A 454 -18.70 -66.64 7.87
CA ASP A 454 -19.40 -67.55 8.81
C ASP A 454 -19.48 -68.92 8.12
N GLU A 455 -18.59 -69.85 8.47
CA GLU A 455 -18.77 -71.28 8.20
C GLU A 455 -20.09 -71.72 8.87
N GLU A 456 -21.22 -71.47 8.20
CA GLU A 456 -22.44 -72.13 8.56
C GLU A 456 -22.26 -73.65 8.38
N LYS A 457 -22.19 -74.31 9.53
CA LYS A 457 -22.18 -75.74 9.71
C LYS A 457 -23.28 -76.39 8.89
N ASP A 458 -22.98 -76.89 7.69
CA ASP A 458 -23.76 -77.90 7.02
C ASP A 458 -23.37 -79.29 7.53
N LYS A 459 -23.70 -79.57 8.82
CA LYS A 459 -23.82 -80.90 9.41
C LYS A 459 -25.23 -81.11 9.80
N ASP A 460 -26.01 -81.67 8.89
CA ASP A 460 -26.99 -82.68 9.15
C ASP A 460 -27.92 -82.82 7.94
N LYS A 461 -27.69 -83.85 7.13
CA LYS A 461 -28.68 -84.73 6.50
C LYS A 461 -28.03 -85.75 5.61
N LYS A 462 -27.50 -86.77 6.26
CA LYS A 462 -27.40 -88.08 5.66
C LYS A 462 -28.37 -88.94 6.47
N LYS A 463 -29.54 -89.31 5.83
CA LYS A 463 -30.35 -90.49 5.92
C LYS A 463 -31.79 -90.15 5.46
N ASP A 464 -32.23 -90.63 4.37
CA ASP A 464 -32.85 -91.92 4.17
C ASP A 464 -33.21 -92.17 2.68
N LYS A 465 -33.03 -93.40 2.36
CA LYS A 465 -33.26 -94.04 1.10
C LYS A 465 -34.65 -94.09 0.61
N ASP A 466 -34.75 -94.27 -0.70
CA ASP A 466 -35.52 -95.18 -1.52
C ASP A 466 -36.95 -94.87 -1.91
N LYS A 467 -37.13 -95.05 -3.24
CA LYS A 467 -38.36 -95.44 -4.01
C LYS A 467 -39.31 -94.27 -4.33
N ASP A 468 -39.68 -94.05 -5.52
CA ASP A 468 -40.07 -94.91 -6.61
C ASP A 468 -40.31 -94.09 -7.90
N LYS A 469 -39.97 -94.72 -8.97
CA LYS A 469 -40.40 -94.56 -10.36
C LYS A 469 -41.54 -93.67 -10.73
N ASN A 470 -41.32 -92.96 -11.80
CA ASN A 470 -42.01 -93.07 -13.09
C ASN A 470 -42.88 -91.91 -13.56
N LYS A 471 -42.55 -91.57 -14.78
CA LYS A 471 -43.39 -91.10 -15.89
C LYS A 471 -43.64 -89.63 -16.14
N ASN A 472 -43.08 -89.32 -17.28
CA ASN A 472 -43.68 -88.62 -18.43
C ASN A 472 -43.94 -87.10 -18.29
N ASP A 473 -43.26 -86.42 -19.06
CA ASP A 473 -43.53 -85.99 -20.48
C ASP A 473 -43.93 -84.50 -20.60
N LYS A 474 -43.29 -83.90 -21.55
CA LYS A 474 -43.63 -82.70 -22.32
C LYS A 474 -43.26 -81.30 -21.83
N THR A 475 -42.26 -80.84 -22.55
CA THR A 475 -42.23 -79.58 -23.36
C THR A 475 -42.82 -78.33 -22.75
N ASP A 476 -41.99 -77.31 -22.52
CA ASP A 476 -42.03 -76.19 -23.46
C ASP A 476 -40.82 -75.24 -23.27
N LYS A 477 -40.38 -74.80 -24.43
CA LYS A 477 -39.39 -73.74 -24.65
C LYS A 477 -39.89 -72.39 -24.16
N ALA A 478 -38.95 -71.58 -23.70
CA ALA A 478 -38.84 -70.12 -23.94
C ALA A 478 -37.54 -69.67 -23.33
N GLU A 479 -36.59 -69.39 -24.10
CA GLU A 479 -36.23 -68.15 -24.79
C GLU A 479 -35.39 -67.22 -23.90
N GLU A 480 -34.11 -67.21 -24.25
CA GLU A 480 -33.08 -66.25 -23.91
C GLU A 480 -33.46 -64.90 -24.51
N GLU A 481 -33.50 -63.83 -23.73
CA GLU A 481 -33.45 -62.46 -24.26
C GLU A 481 -32.15 -61.78 -23.76
N THR A 482 -31.25 -61.56 -24.69
CA THR A 482 -30.21 -60.56 -24.67
C THR A 482 -30.77 -59.18 -24.99
N PRO A 483 -30.37 -58.10 -24.36
CA PRO A 483 -30.67 -56.75 -24.83
C PRO A 483 -29.66 -56.28 -25.86
N GLU A 484 -30.23 -55.80 -26.94
CA GLU A 484 -29.60 -55.18 -28.10
C GLU A 484 -28.84 -53.88 -27.79
N GLU A 485 -27.74 -53.76 -28.48
CA GLU A 485 -27.01 -52.58 -28.87
C GLU A 485 -27.92 -51.62 -29.67
N SER A 486 -28.07 -50.36 -29.29
CA SER A 486 -28.71 -49.33 -30.13
C SER A 486 -27.72 -48.37 -30.72
N GLU A 487 -27.70 -48.39 -32.02
CA GLU A 487 -26.93 -47.61 -32.98
C GLU A 487 -27.22 -46.11 -32.90
N GLU A 488 -26.19 -45.34 -33.19
CA GLU A 488 -26.21 -43.90 -33.54
C GLU A 488 -26.93 -43.69 -34.87
N PRO A 489 -27.52 -42.53 -35.13
CA PRO A 489 -27.74 -42.06 -36.49
C PRO A 489 -26.67 -41.00 -36.89
N GLU A 490 -25.97 -41.31 -37.99
CA GLU A 490 -25.26 -40.36 -38.85
C GLU A 490 -26.25 -39.33 -39.42
N GLU A 491 -25.87 -38.06 -39.38
CA GLU A 491 -26.37 -37.05 -40.34
C GLU A 491 -25.21 -36.43 -41.12
N THR A 492 -25.33 -36.60 -42.43
CA THR A 492 -24.48 -36.01 -43.47
C THR A 492 -24.92 -34.56 -43.81
N PRO A 493 -24.03 -33.74 -44.42
CA PRO A 493 -24.26 -32.31 -44.56
C PRO A 493 -25.04 -31.97 -45.84
N SER A 494 -25.77 -30.85 -45.80
CA SER A 494 -26.28 -30.19 -46.98
C SER A 494 -25.69 -28.79 -47.13
N ASP A 495 -24.95 -28.61 -48.25
CA ASP A 495 -24.64 -27.33 -48.87
C ASP A 495 -25.92 -26.55 -49.19
N GLU A 496 -25.85 -25.25 -49.03
CA GLU A 496 -26.45 -24.30 -49.98
C GLU A 496 -25.86 -22.89 -49.75
N ASP A 497 -25.29 -22.44 -50.86
CA ASP A 497 -24.87 -21.05 -51.13
C ASP A 497 -25.99 -20.05 -50.97
N VAL A 498 -25.63 -18.76 -50.77
CA VAL A 498 -26.06 -17.59 -51.54
C VAL A 498 -25.46 -16.29 -50.96
N GLU A 499 -24.51 -15.72 -51.68
CA GLU A 499 -24.35 -14.34 -52.22
C GLU A 499 -24.88 -13.11 -51.42
N THR A 500 -23.92 -12.22 -51.21
CA THR A 500 -23.73 -10.79 -51.65
C THR A 500 -24.55 -9.65 -51.07
N GLU A 501 -23.73 -8.57 -50.87
CA GLU A 501 -24.06 -7.10 -50.95
C GLU A 501 -24.63 -6.47 -49.63
N GLU A 502 -23.96 -5.53 -49.03
CA GLU A 502 -23.33 -4.23 -49.34
C GLU A 502 -22.33 -3.79 -48.25
#